data_a8ae92240510c69553cfc91270d65de2
#
_entry.id   a8ae92240510c69553cfc91270d65de2
#
_cell.length_a   1.000
_cell.length_b   1.000
_cell.length_c   1.000
_cell.angle_alpha   90.00
_cell.angle_beta   90.00
_cell.angle_gamma   90.00
#
_symmetry.space_group_name_H-M   'P 1'
#
loop_
_entity.id
_entity.type
_entity.pdbx_description
1 polymer ?
#
loop_
_entity_poly.entity_id
_entity_poly.type
_entity_poly.pdbx_seq_one_letter_code
_entity_poly.pdbx_strand_id
1 'polypeptide(L)'
;IRMVEDDEGKKAEIQTYADRFSAALVPVTITHALAVFFCTKDVNRALNMLVIDYSCGIRLSTAAALSAAISTAARNGVLIKGGGSLQTLTEADTLILDKTGTLTEGKPRVTSIATVSGAYSREEVLALAAAAEETSRHPMANAILAQLQRVGGRIPRHQEVHTVVGRGVWTKVGRKTVRVGSKRFLNEAGIHTHPMRDQASKLFANGESVVYVASGTEIVGLIGIRDPLRENMKKALNRLRLGGVDDILLLTGDQEQQADVVARRLGLDGFESELMPEDKAKVILRLQAGGNGVVMVGDGINDAPGLAYADVGIALGKTRTDVAMEAADITIAGDNAMLLPATYGLARHTMGVIRQNFFVSVGVNTVGLLLGGLGLIPVIVCATLHNASTILVVGNSLRIFFYDMHETKR
;
A
#
# COMPACT_ATOMS: atom_id res chain seq x y z
N ILE A 1 8.14 21.80 -10.05
CA ILE A 1 7.09 22.49 -10.85
C ILE A 1 6.11 21.44 -11.39
N ARG A 2 6.53 20.28 -11.94
CA ARG A 2 5.62 19.21 -12.39
C ARG A 2 4.76 18.60 -11.28
N MET A 3 5.22 18.53 -10.04
CA MET A 3 4.42 18.03 -8.89
C MET A 3 3.20 18.91 -8.57
N VAL A 4 3.19 20.17 -8.96
CA VAL A 4 2.06 21.08 -8.69
C VAL A 4 1.01 21.02 -9.80
N GLU A 5 1.39 20.67 -11.02
CA GLU A 5 0.48 20.54 -12.17
C GLU A 5 -0.32 19.21 -12.14
N ASP A 6 0.27 18.13 -11.59
CA ASP A 6 -0.43 16.83 -11.42
C ASP A 6 -1.48 16.85 -10.29
N ASP A 7 -1.42 17.83 -9.38
CA ASP A 7 -2.32 17.91 -8.22
C ASP A 7 -3.74 18.37 -8.60
N GLU A 8 -3.92 19.07 -9.71
CA GLU A 8 -5.26 19.45 -10.18
C GLU A 8 -6.09 18.26 -10.69
N GLY A 9 -5.45 17.20 -11.18
CA GLY A 9 -6.13 15.99 -11.66
C GLY A 9 -6.58 15.04 -10.52
N LYS A 10 -6.02 15.21 -9.32
CA LYS A 10 -6.28 14.32 -8.15
C LYS A 10 -7.10 14.98 -7.05
N LYS A 11 -7.89 16.01 -7.38
CA LYS A 11 -8.87 16.57 -6.42
C LYS A 11 -9.85 15.46 -6.02
N ALA A 12 -10.12 15.35 -4.71
CA ALA A 12 -11.11 14.43 -4.21
C ALA A 12 -12.46 14.68 -4.90
N GLU A 13 -13.12 13.62 -5.34
CA GLU A 13 -14.45 13.75 -5.99
C GLU A 13 -15.42 14.49 -5.10
N ILE A 14 -15.32 14.33 -3.78
CA ILE A 14 -16.14 15.06 -2.82
C ILE A 14 -15.89 16.57 -2.86
N GLN A 15 -14.67 17.04 -3.15
CA GLN A 15 -14.41 18.46 -3.39
C GLN A 15 -15.08 18.93 -4.68
N THR A 16 -14.95 18.14 -5.74
CA THR A 16 -15.57 18.42 -7.03
C THR A 16 -17.11 18.40 -6.91
N TYR A 17 -17.65 17.45 -6.14
CA TYR A 17 -19.10 17.41 -5.85
C TYR A 17 -19.56 18.65 -5.06
N ALA A 18 -18.82 19.04 -4.01
CA ALA A 18 -19.12 20.25 -3.24
C ALA A 18 -19.08 21.51 -4.11
N ASP A 19 -18.12 21.61 -5.03
CA ASP A 19 -18.02 22.73 -5.96
C ASP A 19 -19.17 22.75 -6.97
N ARG A 20 -19.53 21.59 -7.55
CA ARG A 20 -20.68 21.47 -8.49
C ARG A 20 -22.01 21.75 -7.79
N PHE A 21 -22.20 21.19 -6.60
CA PHE A 21 -23.40 21.42 -5.79
C PHE A 21 -23.56 22.91 -5.48
N SER A 22 -22.48 23.57 -5.05
CA SER A 22 -22.47 25.01 -4.77
C SER A 22 -22.81 25.83 -6.01
N ALA A 23 -22.16 25.54 -7.13
CA ALA A 23 -22.40 26.23 -8.40
C ALA A 23 -23.87 26.07 -8.89
N ALA A 24 -24.46 24.91 -8.70
CA ALA A 24 -25.85 24.66 -9.06
C ALA A 24 -26.85 25.37 -8.17
N LEU A 25 -26.49 25.66 -6.89
CA LEU A 25 -27.38 26.38 -5.97
C LEU A 25 -27.42 27.90 -6.18
N VAL A 26 -26.37 28.51 -6.73
CA VAL A 26 -26.31 29.95 -6.97
C VAL A 26 -27.50 30.45 -7.82
N PRO A 27 -27.80 29.89 -8.99
CA PRO A 27 -28.97 30.35 -9.77
C PRO A 27 -30.31 30.07 -9.05
N VAL A 28 -30.36 29.00 -8.26
CA VAL A 28 -31.56 28.66 -7.47
C VAL A 28 -31.81 29.70 -6.37
N THR A 29 -30.79 30.09 -5.62
CA THR A 29 -30.88 31.10 -4.57
C THR A 29 -31.25 32.49 -5.14
N ILE A 30 -30.64 32.87 -6.28
CA ILE A 30 -30.98 34.11 -6.96
C ILE A 30 -32.47 34.11 -7.41
N THR A 31 -32.90 33.00 -8.03
CA THR A 31 -34.32 32.89 -8.49
C THR A 31 -35.29 32.96 -7.33
N HIS A 32 -34.99 32.28 -6.21
CA HIS A 32 -35.83 32.36 -4.99
C HIS A 32 -35.82 33.76 -4.39
N ALA A 33 -34.68 34.45 -4.33
CA ALA A 33 -34.61 35.83 -3.83
C ALA A 33 -35.48 36.79 -4.65
N LEU A 34 -35.39 36.67 -6.00
CA LEU A 34 -36.27 37.46 -6.89
C LEU A 34 -37.74 37.11 -6.69
N ALA A 35 -38.11 35.84 -6.60
CA ALA A 35 -39.50 35.42 -6.35
C ALA A 35 -40.03 35.98 -5.02
N VAL A 36 -39.26 35.88 -3.92
CA VAL A 36 -39.61 36.46 -2.63
C VAL A 36 -39.77 37.97 -2.73
N PHE A 37 -38.88 38.66 -3.43
CA PHE A 37 -38.99 40.13 -3.63
C PHE A 37 -40.24 40.49 -4.38
N PHE A 38 -40.56 39.83 -5.51
CA PHE A 38 -41.75 40.14 -6.30
C PHE A 38 -43.04 39.84 -5.55
N CYS A 39 -43.09 38.77 -4.72
CA CYS A 39 -44.26 38.40 -3.93
C CYS A 39 -44.48 39.32 -2.70
N THR A 40 -43.39 39.65 -2.00
CA THR A 40 -43.49 40.34 -0.71
C THR A 40 -43.20 41.85 -0.79
N LYS A 41 -42.56 42.33 -1.84
CA LYS A 41 -42.02 43.69 -2.02
C LYS A 41 -41.06 44.12 -0.89
N ASP A 42 -40.51 43.15 -0.15
CA ASP A 42 -39.63 43.38 0.98
C ASP A 42 -38.17 43.03 0.57
N VAL A 43 -37.34 44.07 0.48
CA VAL A 43 -35.91 43.94 0.12
C VAL A 43 -35.13 43.12 1.16
N ASN A 44 -35.48 43.26 2.46
CA ASN A 44 -34.75 42.53 3.51
C ASN A 44 -34.97 41.02 3.42
N ARG A 45 -36.20 40.60 3.06
CA ARG A 45 -36.44 39.15 2.83
C ARG A 45 -35.68 38.61 1.65
N ALA A 46 -35.56 39.36 0.56
CA ALA A 46 -34.79 38.99 -0.59
C ALA A 46 -33.28 38.95 -0.27
N LEU A 47 -32.77 39.92 0.50
CA LEU A 47 -31.38 39.95 0.94
C LEU A 47 -31.06 38.76 1.87
N ASN A 48 -31.97 38.31 2.74
CA ASN A 48 -31.80 37.10 3.55
C ASN A 48 -31.50 35.89 2.69
N MET A 49 -32.12 35.76 1.51
CA MET A 49 -31.90 34.66 0.58
C MET A 49 -30.50 34.70 -0.07
N LEU A 50 -29.96 35.90 -0.31
CA LEU A 50 -28.66 36.11 -0.97
C LEU A 50 -27.49 36.02 -0.01
N VAL A 51 -27.67 36.30 1.27
CA VAL A 51 -26.59 36.26 2.29
C VAL A 51 -26.23 34.85 2.65
N ILE A 52 -27.14 33.89 2.53
CA ILE A 52 -26.91 32.50 2.87
C ILE A 52 -26.33 31.78 1.66
N ASP A 53 -25.03 31.43 1.73
CA ASP A 53 -24.32 30.62 0.74
C ASP A 53 -23.99 29.24 1.31
N TYR A 54 -24.34 28.18 0.59
CA TYR A 54 -24.03 26.79 0.97
C TYR A 54 -22.57 26.44 0.70
N SER A 55 -21.91 27.16 -0.21
CA SER A 55 -20.59 26.76 -0.71
C SER A 55 -19.46 27.00 0.29
N CYS A 56 -19.48 28.11 1.01
CA CYS A 56 -18.38 28.51 1.88
C CYS A 56 -18.09 27.47 2.98
N GLY A 57 -19.11 27.07 3.73
CA GLY A 57 -18.98 26.10 4.82
C GLY A 57 -18.50 24.73 4.34
N ILE A 58 -19.07 24.23 3.25
CA ILE A 58 -18.75 22.91 2.69
C ILE A 58 -17.32 22.89 2.14
N ARG A 59 -16.98 23.87 1.30
CA ARG A 59 -15.66 23.94 0.64
C ARG A 59 -14.53 24.11 1.66
N LEU A 60 -14.66 25.07 2.57
CA LEU A 60 -13.64 25.33 3.58
C LEU A 60 -13.48 24.16 4.56
N SER A 61 -14.58 23.56 5.03
CA SER A 61 -14.50 22.45 5.97
C SER A 61 -13.92 21.17 5.33
N THR A 62 -14.23 20.91 4.05
CA THR A 62 -13.66 19.77 3.31
C THR A 62 -12.15 19.93 3.13
N ALA A 63 -11.72 21.12 2.67
CA ALA A 63 -10.29 21.40 2.52
C ALA A 63 -9.54 21.31 3.86
N ALA A 64 -10.12 21.85 4.94
CA ALA A 64 -9.54 21.77 6.28
C ALA A 64 -9.48 20.31 6.78
N ALA A 65 -10.51 19.50 6.53
CA ALA A 65 -10.53 18.10 6.93
C ALA A 65 -9.44 17.28 6.22
N LEU A 66 -9.31 17.43 4.89
CA LEU A 66 -8.30 16.74 4.11
C LEU A 66 -6.88 17.18 4.52
N SER A 67 -6.66 18.48 4.70
CA SER A 67 -5.35 19.01 5.16
C SER A 67 -4.99 18.49 6.55
N ALA A 68 -5.97 18.42 7.48
CA ALA A 68 -5.78 17.87 8.81
C ALA A 68 -5.43 16.38 8.75
N ALA A 69 -6.10 15.61 7.88
CA ALA A 69 -5.83 14.18 7.69
C ALA A 69 -4.42 13.94 7.13
N ILE A 70 -4.02 14.67 6.07
CA ILE A 70 -2.68 14.57 5.47
C ILE A 70 -1.62 14.92 6.51
N SER A 71 -1.81 15.98 7.29
CA SER A 71 -0.88 16.37 8.35
C SER A 71 -0.79 15.32 9.46
N THR A 72 -1.94 14.73 9.87
CA THR A 72 -1.97 13.65 10.88
C THR A 72 -1.26 12.40 10.37
N ALA A 73 -1.50 12.01 9.13
CA ALA A 73 -0.79 10.89 8.47
C ALA A 73 0.72 11.13 8.45
N ALA A 74 1.16 12.33 8.03
CA ALA A 74 2.57 12.68 7.93
C ALA A 74 3.31 12.61 9.28
N ARG A 75 2.68 13.05 10.37
CA ARG A 75 3.23 12.94 11.74
C ARG A 75 3.44 11.48 12.17
N ASN A 76 2.68 10.54 11.60
CA ASN A 76 2.78 9.12 11.88
C ASN A 76 3.59 8.34 10.83
N GLY A 77 4.32 9.03 9.96
CA GLY A 77 5.18 8.41 8.95
C GLY A 77 4.44 7.91 7.71
N VAL A 78 3.23 8.40 7.48
CA VAL A 78 2.43 8.12 6.28
C VAL A 78 2.35 9.38 5.43
N LEU A 79 2.91 9.33 4.22
CA LEU A 79 2.83 10.41 3.25
C LEU A 79 1.66 10.15 2.30
N ILE A 80 0.75 11.10 2.17
CA ILE A 80 -0.41 11.04 1.28
C ILE A 80 -0.27 12.19 0.29
N LYS A 81 -0.28 11.90 -1.02
CA LYS A 81 -0.05 12.91 -2.05
C LYS A 81 -1.25 13.82 -2.32
N GLY A 82 -2.45 13.34 -2.04
CA GLY A 82 -3.66 14.14 -2.30
C GLY A 82 -4.89 13.65 -1.56
N GLY A 83 -5.88 14.53 -1.40
CA GLY A 83 -7.13 14.21 -0.70
C GLY A 83 -7.99 13.18 -1.45
N GLY A 84 -7.85 13.08 -2.78
CA GLY A 84 -8.54 12.09 -3.59
C GLY A 84 -8.21 10.67 -3.18
N SER A 85 -6.95 10.37 -2.92
CA SER A 85 -6.51 9.04 -2.48
C SER A 85 -7.15 8.59 -1.16
N LEU A 86 -7.45 9.54 -0.23
CA LEU A 86 -8.18 9.24 1.01
C LEU A 86 -9.64 8.84 0.74
N GLN A 87 -10.30 9.51 -0.20
CA GLN A 87 -11.68 9.18 -0.57
C GLN A 87 -11.72 7.81 -1.25
N THR A 88 -10.94 7.62 -2.31
CA THR A 88 -10.89 6.38 -3.09
C THR A 88 -10.52 5.18 -2.20
N LEU A 89 -9.62 5.38 -1.22
CA LEU A 89 -9.26 4.35 -0.25
C LEU A 89 -10.45 3.86 0.59
N THR A 90 -11.46 4.71 0.84
CA THR A 90 -12.66 4.31 1.59
C THR A 90 -13.72 3.62 0.75
N GLU A 91 -13.63 3.76 -0.56
CA GLU A 91 -14.58 3.21 -1.54
C GLU A 91 -14.08 1.88 -2.14
N ALA A 92 -12.77 1.62 -2.01
CA ALA A 92 -12.15 0.40 -2.52
C ALA A 92 -12.57 -0.82 -1.69
N ASP A 93 -12.91 -1.90 -2.40
CA ASP A 93 -13.35 -3.19 -1.86
C ASP A 93 -12.27 -4.28 -1.97
N THR A 94 -11.35 -4.15 -2.92
CA THR A 94 -10.32 -5.14 -3.24
C THR A 94 -8.93 -4.63 -2.91
N LEU A 95 -8.21 -5.37 -2.04
CA LEU A 95 -6.82 -5.11 -1.67
C LEU A 95 -5.90 -6.11 -2.33
N ILE A 96 -4.97 -5.64 -3.13
CA ILE A 96 -3.90 -6.43 -3.74
C ILE A 96 -2.61 -6.21 -2.96
N LEU A 97 -1.95 -7.30 -2.63
CA LEU A 97 -0.69 -7.30 -1.88
C LEU A 97 0.42 -7.95 -2.72
N ASP A 98 1.55 -7.27 -2.87
CA ASP A 98 2.77 -7.96 -3.28
C ASP A 98 3.34 -8.76 -2.11
N LYS A 99 4.15 -9.80 -2.41
CA LYS A 99 4.79 -10.60 -1.37
C LYS A 99 6.07 -9.95 -0.86
N THR A 100 7.03 -9.74 -1.75
CA THR A 100 8.42 -9.45 -1.39
C THR A 100 8.59 -8.00 -0.97
N GLY A 101 9.13 -7.76 0.25
CA GLY A 101 9.28 -6.40 0.76
C GLY A 101 7.98 -5.75 1.25
N THR A 102 6.82 -6.33 0.94
CA THR A 102 5.48 -5.86 1.35
C THR A 102 4.90 -6.73 2.46
N LEU A 103 4.50 -7.96 2.17
CA LEU A 103 4.08 -8.93 3.19
C LEU A 103 5.26 -9.42 4.03
N THR A 104 6.45 -9.45 3.42
CA THR A 104 7.70 -9.86 4.05
C THR A 104 8.58 -8.66 4.41
N GLU A 105 9.61 -8.90 5.23
CA GLU A 105 10.54 -7.85 5.66
C GLU A 105 11.50 -7.40 4.54
N GLY A 106 11.56 -8.10 3.40
CA GLY A 106 12.56 -7.89 2.36
C GLY A 106 13.99 -8.25 2.81
N LYS A 107 14.09 -9.11 3.83
CA LYS A 107 15.36 -9.54 4.43
C LYS A 107 15.43 -11.07 4.50
N PRO A 108 15.69 -11.72 3.36
CA PRO A 108 15.82 -13.16 3.33
C PRO A 108 16.88 -13.64 4.30
N ARG A 109 16.63 -14.79 4.93
CA ARG A 109 17.54 -15.43 5.88
C ARG A 109 17.64 -16.93 5.55
N VAL A 110 18.83 -17.50 5.70
CA VAL A 110 19.01 -18.96 5.64
C VAL A 110 18.30 -19.58 6.86
N THR A 111 17.34 -20.45 6.59
CA THR A 111 16.54 -21.14 7.61
C THR A 111 16.92 -22.60 7.72
N SER A 112 17.39 -23.21 6.62
CA SER A 112 17.68 -24.63 6.56
C SER A 112 18.91 -24.90 5.69
N ILE A 113 19.69 -25.88 6.06
CA ILE A 113 20.78 -26.42 5.23
C ILE A 113 20.67 -27.93 5.25
N ALA A 114 20.40 -28.54 4.10
CA ALA A 114 20.39 -29.96 3.90
C ALA A 114 21.62 -30.40 3.11
N THR A 115 22.25 -31.47 3.52
CA THR A 115 23.48 -32.01 2.89
C THR A 115 23.23 -33.41 2.37
N VAL A 116 23.99 -33.82 1.35
CA VAL A 116 24.04 -35.21 0.94
C VAL A 116 24.74 -36.00 2.03
N SER A 117 24.13 -37.10 2.50
CA SER A 117 24.60 -37.87 3.64
C SER A 117 26.06 -38.30 3.53
N GLY A 118 26.86 -37.90 4.53
CA GLY A 118 28.24 -38.39 4.74
C GLY A 118 29.35 -37.73 3.94
N ALA A 119 29.05 -36.82 2.99
CA ALA A 119 30.06 -36.24 2.11
C ALA A 119 30.49 -34.81 2.49
N TYR A 120 29.55 -34.00 3.00
CA TYR A 120 29.78 -32.59 3.34
C TYR A 120 29.05 -32.21 4.63
N SER A 121 29.68 -31.38 5.45
CA SER A 121 29.00 -30.75 6.59
C SER A 121 28.13 -29.58 6.13
N ARG A 122 27.22 -29.13 7.01
CA ARG A 122 26.39 -27.92 6.73
C ARG A 122 27.24 -26.67 6.55
N GLU A 123 28.29 -26.56 7.34
CA GLU A 123 29.28 -25.46 7.28
C GLU A 123 30.03 -25.45 5.96
N GLU A 124 30.43 -26.63 5.45
CA GLU A 124 31.11 -26.75 4.16
C GLU A 124 30.19 -26.38 3.00
N VAL A 125 28.92 -26.84 2.98
CA VAL A 125 27.96 -26.46 1.95
C VAL A 125 27.72 -24.94 1.97
N LEU A 126 27.61 -24.36 3.16
CA LEU A 126 27.40 -22.92 3.33
C LEU A 126 28.65 -22.13 2.86
N ALA A 127 29.85 -22.59 3.19
CA ALA A 127 31.07 -21.93 2.80
C ALA A 127 31.31 -22.01 1.26
N LEU A 128 31.00 -23.15 0.63
CA LEU A 128 31.06 -23.30 -0.83
C LEU A 128 30.04 -22.36 -1.53
N ALA A 129 28.83 -22.28 -0.99
CA ALA A 129 27.80 -21.37 -1.51
C ALA A 129 28.23 -19.90 -1.37
N ALA A 130 28.80 -19.53 -0.22
CA ALA A 130 29.30 -18.19 0.02
C ALA A 130 30.44 -17.80 -0.92
N ALA A 131 31.32 -18.74 -1.26
CA ALA A 131 32.41 -18.51 -2.23
C ALA A 131 31.88 -18.17 -3.64
N ALA A 132 30.80 -18.83 -4.05
CA ALA A 132 30.16 -18.54 -5.34
C ALA A 132 29.34 -17.26 -5.34
N GLU A 133 28.82 -16.83 -4.18
CA GLU A 133 27.92 -15.65 -4.03
C GLU A 133 28.65 -14.39 -3.52
N GLU A 134 29.99 -14.44 -3.29
CA GLU A 134 30.75 -13.36 -2.64
C GLU A 134 30.56 -11.99 -3.31
N THR A 135 30.54 -11.96 -4.64
CA THR A 135 30.41 -10.74 -5.43
C THR A 135 28.97 -10.43 -5.86
N SER A 136 28.04 -11.33 -5.57
CA SER A 136 26.63 -11.19 -5.94
C SER A 136 25.93 -10.16 -5.04
N ARG A 137 25.16 -9.26 -5.67
CA ARG A 137 24.30 -8.29 -4.95
C ARG A 137 22.87 -8.80 -4.72
N HIS A 138 22.62 -10.06 -5.05
CA HIS A 138 21.29 -10.64 -4.90
C HIS A 138 20.93 -10.79 -3.40
N PRO A 139 19.69 -10.50 -2.98
CA PRO A 139 19.27 -10.62 -1.57
C PRO A 139 19.53 -12.01 -0.97
N MET A 140 19.37 -13.08 -1.74
CA MET A 140 19.70 -14.45 -1.30
C MET A 140 21.20 -14.67 -1.06
N ALA A 141 22.05 -14.06 -1.87
CA ALA A 141 23.50 -14.09 -1.66
C ALA A 141 23.87 -13.45 -0.33
N ASN A 142 23.31 -12.26 -0.06
CA ASN A 142 23.51 -11.57 1.21
C ASN A 142 23.06 -12.42 2.41
N ALA A 143 21.96 -13.18 2.27
CA ALA A 143 21.49 -14.11 3.30
C ALA A 143 22.51 -15.26 3.56
N ILE A 144 23.10 -15.82 2.51
CA ILE A 144 24.11 -16.88 2.59
C ILE A 144 25.37 -16.35 3.26
N LEU A 145 25.88 -15.19 2.83
CA LEU A 145 27.06 -14.54 3.38
C LEU A 145 26.88 -14.17 4.86
N ALA A 146 25.74 -13.57 5.19
CA ALA A 146 25.40 -13.22 6.57
C ALA A 146 25.32 -14.45 7.48
N GLN A 147 24.75 -15.56 6.99
CA GLN A 147 24.68 -16.81 7.76
C GLN A 147 26.07 -17.42 7.97
N LEU A 148 26.94 -17.40 6.95
CA LEU A 148 28.32 -17.89 7.10
C LEU A 148 29.08 -17.07 8.17
N GLN A 149 28.96 -15.75 8.12
CA GLN A 149 29.57 -14.86 9.12
C GLN A 149 29.03 -15.14 10.54
N ARG A 150 27.71 -15.39 10.68
CA ARG A 150 27.06 -15.69 11.96
C ARG A 150 27.57 -16.98 12.62
N VAL A 151 27.90 -18.00 11.82
CA VAL A 151 28.46 -19.27 12.32
C VAL A 151 29.98 -19.21 12.47
N GLY A 152 30.62 -18.08 12.23
CA GLY A 152 32.08 -17.91 12.31
C GLY A 152 32.85 -18.62 11.19
N GLY A 153 32.15 -18.99 10.11
CA GLY A 153 32.75 -19.65 8.95
C GLY A 153 33.62 -18.69 8.12
N ARG A 154 34.52 -19.26 7.31
CA ARG A 154 35.37 -18.49 6.41
C ARG A 154 35.06 -18.86 4.96
N ILE A 155 35.08 -17.86 4.07
CA ILE A 155 34.96 -18.09 2.64
C ILE A 155 36.25 -18.76 2.15
N PRO A 156 36.18 -19.94 1.50
CA PRO A 156 37.36 -20.60 0.95
C PRO A 156 37.93 -19.79 -0.22
N ARG A 157 39.26 -19.89 -0.43
CA ARG A 157 39.90 -19.24 -1.58
C ARG A 157 39.30 -19.78 -2.87
N HIS A 158 38.84 -18.90 -3.73
CA HIS A 158 38.19 -19.21 -4.99
C HIS A 158 38.70 -18.29 -6.12
N GLN A 159 38.40 -18.67 -7.36
CA GLN A 159 38.68 -17.87 -8.55
C GLN A 159 37.53 -16.84 -8.77
N GLU A 160 37.61 -16.16 -9.90
CA GLU A 160 36.55 -15.21 -10.31
C GLU A 160 35.18 -15.87 -10.32
N VAL A 161 34.18 -15.11 -9.87
CA VAL A 161 32.76 -15.54 -9.84
C VAL A 161 32.10 -15.17 -11.16
N HIS A 162 31.42 -16.13 -11.75
CA HIS A 162 30.66 -15.95 -12.98
C HIS A 162 29.17 -16.04 -12.71
N THR A 163 28.43 -14.99 -13.10
CA THR A 163 26.98 -14.91 -12.93
C THR A 163 26.25 -15.29 -14.21
N VAL A 164 25.26 -16.17 -14.10
CA VAL A 164 24.31 -16.50 -15.16
C VAL A 164 22.96 -15.90 -14.75
N VAL A 165 22.61 -14.80 -15.41
CA VAL A 165 21.44 -13.98 -15.05
C VAL A 165 20.16 -14.83 -14.96
N GLY A 166 19.44 -14.70 -13.85
CA GLY A 166 18.18 -15.41 -13.58
C GLY A 166 18.31 -16.92 -13.31
N ARG A 167 19.56 -17.46 -13.21
CA ARG A 167 19.77 -18.91 -13.03
C ARG A 167 20.63 -19.27 -11.84
N GLY A 168 21.80 -18.62 -11.68
CA GLY A 168 22.73 -18.90 -10.62
C GLY A 168 24.12 -18.35 -10.87
N VAL A 169 25.06 -18.77 -10.03
CA VAL A 169 26.48 -18.35 -10.06
C VAL A 169 27.39 -19.56 -9.99
N TRP A 170 28.60 -19.40 -10.49
CA TRP A 170 29.64 -20.44 -10.35
C TRP A 170 31.03 -19.84 -10.20
N THR A 171 31.89 -20.56 -9.49
CA THR A 171 33.30 -20.24 -9.32
C THR A 171 34.12 -21.53 -9.19
N LYS A 172 35.45 -21.42 -9.14
CA LYS A 172 36.33 -22.56 -8.84
C LYS A 172 36.90 -22.44 -7.44
N VAL A 173 36.66 -23.45 -6.62
CA VAL A 173 37.27 -23.62 -5.29
C VAL A 173 38.25 -24.78 -5.37
N GLY A 174 39.52 -24.46 -5.28
CA GLY A 174 40.60 -25.43 -5.55
C GLY A 174 40.53 -25.96 -6.99
N ARG A 175 40.36 -27.29 -7.15
CA ARG A 175 40.24 -27.94 -8.47
C ARG A 175 38.80 -28.19 -8.91
N LYS A 176 37.82 -27.93 -8.05
CA LYS A 176 36.40 -28.22 -8.31
C LYS A 176 35.62 -26.93 -8.69
N THR A 177 34.76 -27.05 -9.66
CA THR A 177 33.80 -25.98 -9.99
C THR A 177 32.63 -26.06 -9.03
N VAL A 178 32.37 -24.99 -8.27
CA VAL A 178 31.21 -24.83 -7.42
C VAL A 178 30.10 -24.08 -8.17
N ARG A 179 28.88 -24.60 -8.16
CA ARG A 179 27.72 -24.01 -8.78
C ARG A 179 26.64 -23.82 -7.73
N VAL A 180 26.02 -22.63 -7.72
CA VAL A 180 24.98 -22.25 -6.78
C VAL A 180 23.83 -21.63 -7.55
N GLY A 181 22.61 -22.11 -7.39
CA GLY A 181 21.46 -21.55 -8.10
C GLY A 181 20.26 -22.46 -8.16
N SER A 182 19.45 -22.28 -9.20
CA SER A 182 18.20 -23.03 -9.41
C SER A 182 18.45 -24.50 -9.81
N LYS A 183 17.46 -25.35 -9.59
CA LYS A 183 17.48 -26.75 -10.09
C LYS A 183 17.78 -26.83 -11.58
N ARG A 184 17.20 -25.92 -12.36
CA ARG A 184 17.40 -25.84 -13.81
C ARG A 184 18.87 -25.56 -14.16
N PHE A 185 19.49 -24.61 -13.43
CA PHE A 185 20.90 -24.25 -13.65
C PHE A 185 21.87 -25.44 -13.44
N LEU A 186 21.62 -26.25 -12.41
CA LEU A 186 22.45 -27.45 -12.18
C LEU A 186 22.20 -28.53 -13.25
N ASN A 187 20.94 -28.76 -13.61
CA ASN A 187 20.56 -29.76 -14.62
C ASN A 187 21.15 -29.42 -16.00
N GLU A 188 21.17 -28.15 -16.42
CA GLU A 188 21.80 -27.67 -17.64
C GLU A 188 23.34 -27.91 -17.64
N ALA A 189 23.94 -27.94 -16.46
CA ALA A 189 25.37 -28.31 -16.28
C ALA A 189 25.61 -29.84 -16.17
N GLY A 190 24.59 -30.67 -16.39
CA GLY A 190 24.66 -32.13 -16.30
C GLY A 190 24.69 -32.67 -14.87
N ILE A 191 24.31 -31.85 -13.87
CA ILE A 191 24.34 -32.25 -12.46
C ILE A 191 22.95 -32.71 -12.06
N HIS A 192 22.85 -33.99 -11.67
CA HIS A 192 21.58 -34.57 -11.25
C HIS A 192 21.20 -34.16 -9.84
N THR A 193 20.00 -33.54 -9.70
CA THR A 193 19.48 -33.06 -8.41
C THR A 193 18.58 -34.07 -7.71
N HIS A 194 18.36 -35.26 -8.33
CA HIS A 194 17.47 -36.30 -7.82
C HIS A 194 17.80 -36.76 -6.39
N PRO A 195 19.09 -36.90 -5.95
CA PRO A 195 19.39 -37.35 -4.59
C PRO A 195 18.85 -36.46 -3.48
N MET A 196 18.51 -35.19 -3.77
CA MET A 196 18.01 -34.22 -2.82
C MET A 196 16.52 -33.86 -3.03
N ARG A 197 15.78 -34.64 -3.84
CA ARG A 197 14.39 -34.33 -4.22
C ARG A 197 13.47 -34.23 -3.02
N ASP A 198 13.55 -35.18 -2.11
CA ASP A 198 12.65 -35.24 -0.93
C ASP A 198 12.93 -34.10 0.05
N GLN A 199 14.24 -33.76 0.23
CA GLN A 199 14.63 -32.62 1.05
C GLN A 199 14.16 -31.30 0.43
N ALA A 200 14.34 -31.15 -0.89
CA ALA A 200 13.85 -29.97 -1.61
C ALA A 200 12.33 -29.82 -1.46
N SER A 201 11.57 -30.92 -1.60
CA SER A 201 10.11 -30.91 -1.45
C SER A 201 9.68 -30.50 -0.03
N LYS A 202 10.40 -30.93 1.01
CA LYS A 202 10.15 -30.52 2.39
C LYS A 202 10.41 -29.02 2.59
N LEU A 203 11.47 -28.50 2.03
CA LEU A 203 11.80 -27.07 2.12
C LEU A 203 10.74 -26.20 1.40
N PHE A 204 10.32 -26.62 0.19
CA PHE A 204 9.22 -25.95 -0.52
C PHE A 204 7.90 -25.99 0.27
N ALA A 205 7.54 -27.14 0.86
CA ALA A 205 6.35 -27.27 1.69
C ALA A 205 6.38 -26.35 2.93
N ASN A 206 7.57 -26.02 3.41
CA ASN A 206 7.77 -25.04 4.48
C ASN A 206 7.72 -23.57 4.00
N GLY A 207 7.53 -23.32 2.70
CA GLY A 207 7.54 -21.97 2.12
C GLY A 207 8.94 -21.37 2.00
N GLU A 208 9.99 -22.22 1.87
CA GLU A 208 11.37 -21.78 1.68
C GLU A 208 11.71 -21.74 0.17
N SER A 209 12.47 -20.73 -0.24
CA SER A 209 13.16 -20.75 -1.53
C SER A 209 14.37 -21.65 -1.44
N VAL A 210 14.54 -22.56 -2.39
CA VAL A 210 15.59 -23.57 -2.36
C VAL A 210 16.71 -23.21 -3.33
N VAL A 211 17.90 -23.02 -2.79
CA VAL A 211 19.16 -22.82 -3.55
C VAL A 211 19.92 -24.14 -3.56
N TYR A 212 20.24 -24.62 -4.75
CA TYR A 212 20.99 -25.86 -4.96
C TYR A 212 22.48 -25.55 -5.01
N VAL A 213 23.29 -26.36 -4.31
CA VAL A 213 24.75 -26.23 -4.25
C VAL A 213 25.39 -27.50 -4.80
N ALA A 214 26.29 -27.33 -5.77
CA ALA A 214 27.05 -28.44 -6.37
C ALA A 214 28.53 -28.17 -6.36
N SER A 215 29.33 -29.22 -6.27
CA SER A 215 30.81 -29.19 -6.33
C SER A 215 31.31 -30.25 -7.29
N GLY A 216 31.99 -29.83 -8.38
CA GLY A 216 32.34 -30.68 -9.49
C GLY A 216 31.11 -31.08 -10.29
N THR A 217 30.84 -32.38 -10.35
CA THR A 217 29.70 -32.97 -11.09
C THR A 217 28.57 -33.46 -10.18
N GLU A 218 28.66 -33.21 -8.88
CA GLU A 218 27.71 -33.74 -7.89
C GLU A 218 27.05 -32.64 -7.08
N ILE A 219 25.76 -32.85 -6.74
CA ILE A 219 25.08 -32.04 -5.77
C ILE A 219 25.63 -32.31 -4.37
N VAL A 220 25.92 -31.24 -3.61
CA VAL A 220 26.49 -31.37 -2.25
C VAL A 220 25.45 -30.97 -1.17
N GLY A 221 24.50 -30.15 -1.52
CA GLY A 221 23.46 -29.76 -0.58
C GLY A 221 22.44 -28.76 -1.12
N LEU A 222 21.51 -28.41 -0.25
CA LEU A 222 20.47 -27.41 -0.47
C LEU A 222 20.51 -26.38 0.65
N ILE A 223 20.27 -25.13 0.30
CA ILE A 223 20.09 -24.04 1.26
C ILE A 223 18.67 -23.55 1.13
N GLY A 224 17.89 -23.69 2.21
CA GLY A 224 16.56 -23.11 2.34
C GLY A 224 16.66 -21.67 2.81
N ILE A 225 16.04 -20.76 2.07
CA ILE A 225 16.03 -19.32 2.37
C ILE A 225 14.57 -18.89 2.49
N ARG A 226 14.27 -18.15 3.55
CA ARG A 226 12.94 -17.56 3.76
C ARG A 226 13.08 -16.08 4.04
N ASP A 227 12.20 -15.31 3.44
CA ASP A 227 11.97 -13.94 3.81
C ASP A 227 10.82 -13.92 4.84
N PRO A 228 11.07 -13.52 6.10
CA PRO A 228 10.05 -13.59 7.15
C PRO A 228 8.90 -12.64 6.84
N LEU A 229 7.68 -13.08 7.15
CA LEU A 229 6.51 -12.21 7.14
C LEU A 229 6.68 -11.08 8.16
N ARG A 230 6.23 -9.88 7.82
CA ARG A 230 6.25 -8.76 8.75
C ARG A 230 5.48 -9.08 10.01
N GLU A 231 5.99 -8.59 11.13
CA GLU A 231 5.30 -8.68 12.40
C GLU A 231 3.92 -8.03 12.32
N ASN A 232 2.93 -8.64 12.95
CA ASN A 232 1.54 -8.18 12.97
C ASN A 232 0.82 -8.11 11.60
N MET A 233 1.41 -8.59 10.48
CA MET A 233 0.76 -8.54 9.18
C MET A 233 -0.62 -9.20 9.19
N LYS A 234 -0.74 -10.42 9.75
CA LYS A 234 -2.04 -11.10 9.87
C LYS A 234 -3.07 -10.27 10.65
N LYS A 235 -2.63 -9.61 11.73
CA LYS A 235 -3.50 -8.72 12.52
C LYS A 235 -3.93 -7.50 11.72
N ALA A 236 -3.01 -6.93 10.92
CA ALA A 236 -3.30 -5.80 10.06
C ALA A 236 -4.36 -6.16 8.99
N LEU A 237 -4.21 -7.32 8.33
CA LEU A 237 -5.17 -7.79 7.33
C LEU A 237 -6.55 -8.06 7.94
N ASN A 238 -6.61 -8.70 9.11
CA ASN A 238 -7.88 -8.90 9.81
C ASN A 238 -8.59 -7.58 10.15
N ARG A 239 -7.83 -6.53 10.50
CA ARG A 239 -8.41 -5.20 10.76
C ARG A 239 -8.92 -4.53 9.49
N LEU A 240 -8.26 -4.72 8.36
CA LEU A 240 -8.74 -4.23 7.08
C LEU A 240 -10.06 -4.88 6.70
N ARG A 241 -10.22 -6.19 6.91
CA ARG A 241 -11.50 -6.89 6.70
C ARG A 241 -12.62 -6.33 7.60
N LEU A 242 -12.35 -6.17 8.89
CA LEU A 242 -13.28 -5.52 9.82
C LEU A 242 -13.57 -4.06 9.41
N GLY A 243 -12.63 -3.45 8.75
CA GLY A 243 -12.73 -2.14 8.13
C GLY A 243 -13.54 -2.15 6.82
N GLY A 244 -14.01 -3.29 6.25
CA GLY A 244 -14.84 -3.41 5.04
C GLY A 244 -14.03 -3.50 3.76
N VAL A 245 -12.84 -4.06 3.81
CA VAL A 245 -12.15 -4.60 2.63
C VAL A 245 -12.69 -6.01 2.43
N ASP A 246 -13.32 -6.26 1.29
CA ASP A 246 -14.02 -7.51 1.01
C ASP A 246 -13.04 -8.60 0.57
N ASP A 247 -12.22 -8.31 -0.43
CA ASP A 247 -11.26 -9.24 -1.00
C ASP A 247 -9.81 -8.80 -0.76
N ILE A 248 -8.97 -9.75 -0.32
CA ILE A 248 -7.52 -9.55 -0.15
C ILE A 248 -6.77 -10.60 -0.97
N LEU A 249 -6.12 -10.15 -2.05
CA LEU A 249 -5.43 -10.99 -3.02
C LEU A 249 -3.91 -10.83 -2.94
N LEU A 250 -3.18 -11.92 -3.19
CA LEU A 250 -1.73 -11.91 -3.32
C LEU A 250 -1.34 -11.96 -4.79
N LEU A 251 -0.50 -11.03 -5.25
CA LEU A 251 0.17 -11.13 -6.55
C LEU A 251 1.68 -11.31 -6.33
N THR A 252 2.25 -12.35 -6.93
CA THR A 252 3.68 -12.66 -6.73
C THR A 252 4.31 -13.28 -7.98
N GLY A 253 5.61 -13.01 -8.16
CA GLY A 253 6.45 -13.71 -9.14
C GLY A 253 6.94 -15.09 -8.68
N ASP A 254 6.63 -15.51 -7.44
CA ASP A 254 7.02 -16.81 -6.93
C ASP A 254 6.21 -17.96 -7.52
N GLN A 255 6.71 -19.19 -7.29
CA GLN A 255 6.00 -20.40 -7.66
C GLN A 255 4.69 -20.58 -6.89
N GLU A 256 3.70 -21.20 -7.54
CA GLU A 256 2.36 -21.45 -7.01
C GLU A 256 2.37 -22.03 -5.59
N GLN A 257 3.22 -23.01 -5.33
CA GLN A 257 3.33 -23.67 -4.01
C GLN A 257 3.71 -22.70 -2.89
N GLN A 258 4.60 -21.73 -3.18
CA GLN A 258 5.02 -20.73 -2.19
C GLN A 258 3.92 -19.68 -1.97
N ALA A 259 3.23 -19.27 -3.04
CA ALA A 259 2.12 -18.35 -2.96
C ALA A 259 0.96 -18.94 -2.12
N ASP A 260 0.61 -20.19 -2.36
CA ASP A 260 -0.44 -20.92 -1.61
C ASP A 260 -0.13 -20.99 -0.10
N VAL A 261 1.11 -21.32 0.27
CA VAL A 261 1.54 -21.36 1.69
C VAL A 261 1.36 -19.99 2.37
N VAL A 262 1.74 -18.91 1.69
CA VAL A 262 1.59 -17.54 2.21
C VAL A 262 0.13 -17.14 2.30
N ALA A 263 -0.66 -17.39 1.26
CA ALA A 263 -2.08 -17.06 1.22
C ALA A 263 -2.85 -17.76 2.34
N ARG A 264 -2.68 -19.06 2.52
CA ARG A 264 -3.32 -19.82 3.62
C ARG A 264 -2.87 -19.34 5.00
N ARG A 265 -1.58 -19.05 5.20
CA ARG A 265 -1.05 -18.61 6.50
C ARG A 265 -1.62 -17.26 6.93
N LEU A 266 -1.82 -16.34 5.98
CA LEU A 266 -2.37 -15.02 6.22
C LEU A 266 -3.90 -14.98 6.14
N GLY A 267 -4.54 -16.02 5.58
CA GLY A 267 -5.97 -16.10 5.37
C GLY A 267 -6.43 -15.18 4.25
N LEU A 268 -5.69 -15.15 3.13
CA LEU A 268 -6.05 -14.36 1.94
C LEU A 268 -7.14 -15.08 1.13
N ASP A 269 -7.91 -14.34 0.34
CA ASP A 269 -9.04 -14.86 -0.44
C ASP A 269 -8.60 -15.53 -1.74
N GLY A 270 -7.43 -15.12 -2.25
CA GLY A 270 -6.85 -15.72 -3.44
C GLY A 270 -5.41 -15.27 -3.67
N PHE A 271 -4.81 -15.87 -4.71
CA PHE A 271 -3.48 -15.47 -5.17
C PHE A 271 -3.32 -15.72 -6.66
N GLU A 272 -2.43 -14.95 -7.30
CA GLU A 272 -1.86 -15.25 -8.61
C GLU A 272 -0.33 -15.29 -8.50
N SER A 273 0.27 -16.32 -9.06
CA SER A 273 1.68 -16.65 -8.96
C SER A 273 2.40 -16.57 -10.31
N GLU A 274 3.73 -16.63 -10.30
CA GLU A 274 4.58 -16.64 -11.51
C GLU A 274 4.40 -15.40 -12.40
N LEU A 275 3.96 -14.28 -11.81
CA LEU A 275 3.68 -13.04 -12.52
C LEU A 275 4.95 -12.22 -12.78
N MET A 276 5.09 -11.73 -14.00
CA MET A 276 6.02 -10.65 -14.30
C MET A 276 5.44 -9.29 -13.84
N PRO A 277 6.26 -8.26 -13.64
CA PRO A 277 5.78 -6.94 -13.20
C PRO A 277 4.64 -6.37 -14.07
N GLU A 278 4.71 -6.58 -15.39
CA GLU A 278 3.68 -6.16 -16.35
C GLU A 278 2.37 -6.93 -16.21
N ASP A 279 2.44 -8.19 -15.79
CA ASP A 279 1.24 -9.03 -15.63
C ASP A 279 0.45 -8.61 -14.39
N LYS A 280 1.11 -8.12 -13.34
CA LYS A 280 0.44 -7.56 -12.16
C LYS A 280 -0.47 -6.38 -12.53
N ALA A 281 0.00 -5.48 -13.42
CA ALA A 281 -0.81 -4.38 -13.93
C ALA A 281 -2.05 -4.88 -14.71
N LYS A 282 -1.91 -5.95 -15.51
CA LYS A 282 -3.05 -6.54 -16.25
C LYS A 282 -4.10 -7.13 -15.31
N VAL A 283 -3.68 -7.76 -14.20
CA VAL A 283 -4.61 -8.27 -13.18
C VAL A 283 -5.41 -7.13 -12.55
N ILE A 284 -4.75 -6.02 -12.20
CA ILE A 284 -5.40 -4.83 -11.65
C ILE A 284 -6.46 -4.30 -12.62
N LEU A 285 -6.07 -4.06 -13.87
CA LEU A 285 -7.00 -3.56 -14.91
C LEU A 285 -8.18 -4.51 -15.14
N ARG A 286 -7.97 -5.83 -15.05
CA ARG A 286 -9.05 -6.82 -15.15
C ARG A 286 -10.04 -6.71 -13.99
N LEU A 287 -9.57 -6.53 -12.76
CA LEU A 287 -10.43 -6.37 -11.59
C LEU A 287 -11.21 -5.06 -11.66
N GLN A 288 -10.57 -3.95 -12.04
CA GLN A 288 -11.24 -2.66 -12.28
C GLN A 288 -12.31 -2.75 -13.37
N ALA A 289 -12.03 -3.46 -14.48
CA ALA A 289 -13.02 -3.71 -15.52
C ALA A 289 -14.22 -4.54 -15.02
N GLY A 290 -14.03 -5.34 -13.96
CA GLY A 290 -15.10 -6.04 -13.24
C GLY A 290 -15.92 -5.16 -12.30
N GLY A 291 -15.56 -3.89 -12.14
CA GLY A 291 -16.25 -2.92 -11.27
C GLY A 291 -15.68 -2.81 -9.86
N ASN A 292 -14.56 -3.47 -9.56
CA ASN A 292 -13.92 -3.42 -8.25
C ASN A 292 -13.09 -2.15 -8.09
N GLY A 293 -13.15 -1.54 -6.92
CA GLY A 293 -12.20 -0.50 -6.49
C GLY A 293 -10.93 -1.15 -5.94
N VAL A 294 -9.82 -0.98 -6.64
CA VAL A 294 -8.58 -1.72 -6.38
C VAL A 294 -7.53 -0.87 -5.67
N VAL A 295 -7.10 -1.32 -4.50
CA VAL A 295 -5.91 -0.79 -3.80
C VAL A 295 -4.76 -1.76 -3.96
N MET A 296 -3.61 -1.31 -4.45
CA MET A 296 -2.40 -2.12 -4.48
C MET A 296 -1.41 -1.66 -3.42
N VAL A 297 -0.86 -2.63 -2.67
CA VAL A 297 0.24 -2.41 -1.74
C VAL A 297 1.47 -3.16 -2.22
N GLY A 298 2.58 -2.43 -2.42
CA GLY A 298 3.84 -2.95 -2.93
C GLY A 298 5.05 -2.29 -2.28
N ASP A 299 6.26 -2.74 -2.62
CA ASP A 299 7.52 -2.13 -2.17
C ASP A 299 7.96 -0.94 -3.07
N GLY A 300 7.33 -0.80 -4.23
CA GLY A 300 7.55 0.27 -5.19
C GLY A 300 8.76 0.10 -6.11
N ILE A 301 9.56 -0.94 -5.96
CA ILE A 301 10.73 -1.19 -6.83
C ILE A 301 10.30 -2.02 -8.05
N ASN A 302 9.66 -3.16 -7.79
CA ASN A 302 9.20 -4.08 -8.83
C ASN A 302 7.73 -3.86 -9.20
N ASP A 303 6.99 -3.17 -8.35
CA ASP A 303 5.54 -3.01 -8.41
C ASP A 303 5.09 -1.65 -8.91
N ALA A 304 6.03 -0.78 -9.31
CA ALA A 304 5.72 0.58 -9.77
C ALA A 304 4.61 0.64 -10.83
N PRO A 305 4.59 -0.22 -11.87
CA PRO A 305 3.47 -0.24 -12.82
C PRO A 305 2.13 -0.57 -12.14
N GLY A 306 2.10 -1.58 -11.29
CA GLY A 306 0.89 -1.98 -10.58
C GLY A 306 0.38 -0.89 -9.64
N LEU A 307 1.28 -0.22 -8.89
CA LEU A 307 0.93 0.89 -8.02
C LEU A 307 0.33 2.07 -8.78
N ALA A 308 0.86 2.35 -9.98
CA ALA A 308 0.39 3.45 -10.83
C ALA A 308 -0.96 3.17 -11.49
N TYR A 309 -1.30 1.89 -11.78
CA TYR A 309 -2.56 1.50 -12.41
C TYR A 309 -3.69 1.25 -11.40
N ALA A 310 -3.39 0.99 -10.15
CA ALA A 310 -4.41 0.83 -9.11
C ALA A 310 -5.16 2.16 -8.86
N ASP A 311 -6.40 2.08 -8.37
CA ASP A 311 -7.16 3.27 -7.97
C ASP A 311 -6.48 4.01 -6.81
N VAL A 312 -5.81 3.24 -5.92
CA VAL A 312 -4.85 3.77 -4.93
C VAL A 312 -3.63 2.85 -4.84
N GLY A 313 -2.47 3.40 -5.17
CA GLY A 313 -1.18 2.73 -4.94
C GLY A 313 -0.60 3.09 -3.58
N ILE A 314 -0.25 2.08 -2.76
CA ILE A 314 0.37 2.26 -1.44
C ILE A 314 1.76 1.62 -1.45
N ALA A 315 2.80 2.42 -1.29
CA ALA A 315 4.15 1.91 -1.07
C ALA A 315 4.39 1.66 0.43
N LEU A 316 4.79 0.44 0.78
CA LEU A 316 5.08 0.04 2.17
C LEU A 316 6.52 -0.46 2.29
N GLY A 317 7.38 0.24 3.01
CA GLY A 317 8.74 -0.24 3.23
C GLY A 317 9.69 0.77 3.88
N LYS A 318 10.87 0.27 4.26
CA LYS A 318 11.96 1.10 4.81
C LYS A 318 12.69 1.88 3.74
N THR A 319 12.85 1.30 2.56
CA THR A 319 13.60 1.89 1.46
C THR A 319 12.66 2.78 0.67
N ARG A 320 12.79 4.08 0.90
CA ARG A 320 12.12 5.10 0.09
C ARG A 320 12.93 5.24 -1.20
N THR A 321 12.62 4.46 -2.21
CA THR A 321 13.15 4.73 -3.55
C THR A 321 12.35 5.87 -4.18
N ASP A 322 13.02 6.75 -4.91
CA ASP A 322 12.34 7.84 -5.63
C ASP A 322 11.25 7.29 -6.55
N VAL A 323 11.49 6.14 -7.16
CA VAL A 323 10.54 5.43 -8.03
C VAL A 323 9.27 4.99 -7.26
N ALA A 324 9.43 4.43 -6.05
CA ALA A 324 8.30 4.03 -5.21
C ALA A 324 7.48 5.25 -4.76
N MET A 325 8.19 6.32 -4.37
CA MET A 325 7.53 7.56 -3.97
C MET A 325 6.84 8.25 -5.15
N GLU A 326 7.34 8.09 -6.37
CA GLU A 326 6.73 8.68 -7.56
C GLU A 326 5.48 7.89 -8.02
N ALA A 327 5.53 6.57 -7.97
CA ALA A 327 4.46 5.69 -8.47
C ALA A 327 3.26 5.57 -7.50
N ALA A 328 3.50 5.65 -6.17
CA ALA A 328 2.46 5.44 -5.18
C ALA A 328 1.73 6.74 -4.81
N ASP A 329 0.43 6.65 -4.52
CA ASP A 329 -0.39 7.75 -3.99
C ASP A 329 -0.16 7.94 -2.48
N ILE A 330 0.09 6.84 -1.78
CA ILE A 330 0.34 6.83 -0.34
C ILE A 330 1.65 6.08 -0.08
N THR A 331 2.51 6.63 0.76
CA THR A 331 3.76 5.98 1.17
C THR A 331 3.78 5.80 2.68
N ILE A 332 3.91 4.56 3.14
CA ILE A 332 4.01 4.20 4.55
C ILE A 332 5.48 3.88 4.86
N ALA A 333 6.10 4.73 5.70
CA ALA A 333 7.49 4.56 6.06
C ALA A 333 7.68 3.55 7.19
N GLY A 334 8.63 2.62 7.02
CA GLY A 334 9.01 1.66 8.06
C GLY A 334 8.44 0.26 7.89
N ASP A 335 8.56 -0.55 8.97
CA ASP A 335 8.19 -1.98 8.95
C ASP A 335 6.86 -2.26 9.64
N ASN A 336 6.18 -1.24 10.16
CA ASN A 336 4.96 -1.41 10.94
C ASN A 336 3.74 -1.65 10.03
N ALA A 337 3.37 -2.91 9.84
CA ALA A 337 2.20 -3.31 9.06
C ALA A 337 0.88 -2.70 9.59
N MET A 338 0.82 -2.34 10.88
CA MET A 338 -0.38 -1.77 11.50
C MET A 338 -0.70 -0.35 11.02
N LEU A 339 0.26 0.35 10.39
CA LEU A 339 -0.02 1.65 9.77
C LEU A 339 -0.95 1.53 8.56
N LEU A 340 -1.00 0.37 7.89
CA LEU A 340 -1.92 0.16 6.77
C LEU A 340 -3.39 0.27 7.21
N PRO A 341 -3.91 -0.56 8.15
CA PRO A 341 -5.28 -0.40 8.64
C PRO A 341 -5.51 0.94 9.38
N ALA A 342 -4.48 1.53 10.00
CA ALA A 342 -4.58 2.84 10.62
C ALA A 342 -4.83 3.95 9.57
N THR A 343 -4.21 3.85 8.41
CA THR A 343 -4.43 4.76 7.28
C THR A 343 -5.85 4.64 6.73
N TYR A 344 -6.38 3.42 6.58
CA TYR A 344 -7.79 3.19 6.24
C TYR A 344 -8.73 3.78 7.31
N GLY A 345 -8.43 3.61 8.59
CA GLY A 345 -9.20 4.17 9.69
C GLY A 345 -9.22 5.70 9.66
N LEU A 346 -8.07 6.33 9.42
CA LEU A 346 -7.97 7.79 9.26
C LEU A 346 -8.80 8.28 8.07
N ALA A 347 -8.71 7.61 6.92
CA ALA A 347 -9.47 7.95 5.72
C ALA A 347 -10.98 7.92 6.01
N ARG A 348 -11.49 6.84 6.61
CA ARG A 348 -12.91 6.71 6.98
C ARG A 348 -13.36 7.74 7.99
N HIS A 349 -12.55 7.99 9.02
CA HIS A 349 -12.83 9.02 10.00
C HIS A 349 -12.97 10.38 9.32
N THR A 350 -12.04 10.70 8.40
CA THR A 350 -12.04 11.97 7.65
C THR A 350 -13.29 12.10 6.78
N MET A 351 -13.66 11.08 6.02
CA MET A 351 -14.89 11.09 5.21
C MET A 351 -16.14 11.20 6.08
N GLY A 352 -16.15 10.57 7.27
CA GLY A 352 -17.22 10.72 8.25
C GLY A 352 -17.38 12.16 8.74
N VAL A 353 -16.25 12.84 9.04
CA VAL A 353 -16.26 14.26 9.44
C VAL A 353 -16.75 15.15 8.30
N ILE A 354 -16.29 14.93 7.08
CA ILE A 354 -16.74 15.70 5.90
C ILE A 354 -18.25 15.53 5.68
N ARG A 355 -18.74 14.29 5.74
CA ARG A 355 -20.20 14.03 5.63
C ARG A 355 -20.99 14.72 6.73
N GLN A 356 -20.51 14.68 7.96
CA GLN A 356 -21.14 15.38 9.09
C GLN A 356 -21.20 16.88 8.87
N ASN A 357 -20.08 17.49 8.44
CA ASN A 357 -20.00 18.91 8.14
C ASN A 357 -20.95 19.33 7.01
N PHE A 358 -21.08 18.49 5.98
CA PHE A 358 -22.02 18.71 4.90
C PHE A 358 -23.46 18.81 5.42
N PHE A 359 -23.91 17.83 6.21
CA PHE A 359 -25.27 17.83 6.76
C PHE A 359 -25.52 18.99 7.72
N VAL A 360 -24.54 19.35 8.56
CA VAL A 360 -24.67 20.49 9.47
C VAL A 360 -24.74 21.79 8.68
N SER A 361 -23.86 22.00 7.70
CA SER A 361 -23.87 23.22 6.88
C SER A 361 -25.15 23.37 6.08
N VAL A 362 -25.61 22.32 5.40
CA VAL A 362 -26.84 22.34 4.63
C VAL A 362 -28.05 22.57 5.56
N GLY A 363 -28.11 21.86 6.68
CA GLY A 363 -29.22 21.98 7.62
C GLY A 363 -29.37 23.38 8.20
N VAL A 364 -28.29 23.95 8.76
CA VAL A 364 -28.32 25.30 9.35
C VAL A 364 -28.65 26.36 8.31
N ASN A 365 -28.04 26.29 7.13
CA ASN A 365 -28.27 27.26 6.06
C ASN A 365 -29.70 27.16 5.51
N THR A 366 -30.28 25.95 5.39
CA THR A 366 -31.69 25.77 4.97
C THR A 366 -32.65 26.36 5.97
N VAL A 367 -32.44 26.11 7.27
CA VAL A 367 -33.28 26.71 8.33
C VAL A 367 -33.17 28.23 8.31
N GLY A 368 -31.95 28.77 8.21
CA GLY A 368 -31.72 30.20 8.10
C GLY A 368 -32.44 30.83 6.89
N LEU A 369 -32.37 30.16 5.74
CA LEU A 369 -33.00 30.58 4.49
C LEU A 369 -34.54 30.59 4.62
N LEU A 370 -35.12 29.56 5.20
CA LEU A 370 -36.58 29.48 5.43
C LEU A 370 -37.05 30.58 6.38
N LEU A 371 -36.38 30.74 7.54
CA LEU A 371 -36.78 31.78 8.53
C LEU A 371 -36.56 33.18 7.99
N GLY A 372 -35.49 33.42 7.25
CA GLY A 372 -35.23 34.71 6.60
C GLY A 372 -36.22 35.06 5.50
N GLY A 373 -36.58 34.09 4.65
CA GLY A 373 -37.59 34.26 3.59
C GLY A 373 -38.99 34.51 4.10
N LEU A 374 -39.34 33.87 5.22
CA LEU A 374 -40.62 34.16 5.93
C LEU A 374 -40.61 35.52 6.64
N GLY A 375 -39.46 36.19 6.75
CA GLY A 375 -39.31 37.46 7.44
C GLY A 375 -39.32 37.34 8.97
N LEU A 376 -39.09 36.15 9.50
CA LEU A 376 -39.07 35.88 10.94
C LEU A 376 -37.75 36.30 11.62
N ILE A 377 -36.67 36.44 10.85
CA ILE A 377 -35.37 36.89 11.35
C ILE A 377 -34.79 37.98 10.43
N PRO A 378 -34.08 38.96 10.99
CA PRO A 378 -33.45 40.03 10.23
C PRO A 378 -32.15 39.55 9.51
N VAL A 379 -31.72 40.29 8.49
CA VAL A 379 -30.54 39.96 7.67
C VAL A 379 -29.27 39.72 8.50
N ILE A 380 -29.07 40.51 9.55
CA ILE A 380 -27.91 40.37 10.45
C ILE A 380 -27.89 39.02 11.16
N VAL A 381 -29.04 38.49 11.55
CA VAL A 381 -29.14 37.17 12.19
C VAL A 381 -28.87 36.05 11.18
N CYS A 382 -29.41 36.17 9.95
CA CYS A 382 -29.09 35.24 8.86
C CYS A 382 -27.57 35.18 8.58
N ALA A 383 -26.94 36.35 8.45
CA ALA A 383 -25.50 36.46 8.23
C ALA A 383 -24.67 35.85 9.39
N THR A 384 -25.11 36.11 10.63
CA THR A 384 -24.46 35.57 11.82
C THR A 384 -24.57 34.04 11.88
N LEU A 385 -25.77 33.49 11.62
CA LEU A 385 -25.99 32.03 11.57
C LEU A 385 -25.11 31.35 10.50
N HIS A 386 -25.08 31.93 9.28
CA HIS A 386 -24.27 31.43 8.19
C HIS A 386 -22.78 31.40 8.56
N ASN A 387 -22.23 32.52 9.04
CA ASN A 387 -20.79 32.58 9.42
C ASN A 387 -20.49 31.69 10.62
N ALA A 388 -21.35 31.63 11.62
CA ALA A 388 -21.19 30.76 12.79
C ALA A 388 -21.19 29.28 12.38
N SER A 389 -22.08 28.87 11.46
CA SER A 389 -22.12 27.49 10.95
C SER A 389 -20.82 27.15 10.21
N THR A 390 -20.30 28.07 9.40
CA THR A 390 -19.01 27.91 8.69
C THR A 390 -17.85 27.73 9.66
N ILE A 391 -17.75 28.57 10.69
CA ILE A 391 -16.72 28.44 11.73
C ILE A 391 -16.84 27.10 12.47
N LEU A 392 -18.08 26.68 12.78
CA LEU A 392 -18.34 25.44 13.48
C LEU A 392 -17.88 24.22 12.67
N VAL A 393 -18.24 24.14 11.37
CA VAL A 393 -17.86 22.97 10.54
C VAL A 393 -16.36 22.95 10.24
N VAL A 394 -15.70 24.11 10.09
CA VAL A 394 -14.25 24.19 9.97
C VAL A 394 -13.59 23.75 11.28
N GLY A 395 -14.08 24.24 12.43
CA GLY A 395 -13.62 23.82 13.75
C GLY A 395 -13.78 22.30 13.98
N ASN A 396 -14.92 21.72 13.53
CA ASN A 396 -15.15 20.29 13.60
C ASN A 396 -14.14 19.49 12.75
N SER A 397 -13.69 20.02 11.60
CA SER A 397 -12.65 19.40 10.79
C SER A 397 -11.30 19.29 11.51
N LEU A 398 -10.97 20.26 12.37
CA LEU A 398 -9.69 20.27 13.10
C LEU A 398 -9.58 19.13 14.12
N ARG A 399 -10.68 18.50 14.53
CA ARG A 399 -10.64 17.33 15.42
C ARG A 399 -9.84 16.15 14.82
N ILE A 400 -9.67 16.10 13.48
CA ILE A 400 -8.88 15.09 12.79
C ILE A 400 -7.41 15.14 13.20
N PHE A 401 -6.88 16.29 13.60
CA PHE A 401 -5.53 16.42 14.15
C PHE A 401 -5.29 15.59 15.41
N PHE A 402 -6.33 15.27 16.14
CA PHE A 402 -6.30 14.49 17.39
C PHE A 402 -6.61 13.01 17.15
N TYR A 403 -6.76 12.59 15.90
CA TYR A 403 -6.96 11.17 15.58
C TYR A 403 -5.67 10.38 15.86
N ASP A 404 -5.78 9.38 16.73
CA ASP A 404 -4.65 8.53 17.08
C ASP A 404 -4.56 7.33 16.12
N MET A 405 -3.53 7.32 15.27
CA MET A 405 -3.25 6.24 14.34
C MET A 405 -2.64 4.99 15.03
N HIS A 406 -2.19 5.10 16.27
CA HIS A 406 -1.63 3.98 17.05
C HIS A 406 -2.68 3.33 17.96
N GLU A 407 -3.65 4.10 18.42
CA GLU A 407 -4.80 3.59 19.16
C GLU A 407 -5.83 2.96 18.21
N THR A 408 -5.52 1.79 17.73
CA THR A 408 -6.56 0.96 17.11
C THR A 408 -7.40 0.34 18.23
N LYS A 409 -8.32 1.11 18.78
CA LYS A 409 -9.30 0.59 19.73
C LYS A 409 -10.21 -0.41 19.02
N ARG A 410 -10.21 -1.63 19.58
CA ARG A 410 -11.18 -2.74 19.69
C ARG A 410 -12.08 -3.01 18.49
#